data_4ab894a3d444b402986839590dcf0449
#
_entry.id   4ab894a3d444b402986839590dcf0449
#
_cell.length_a   1.000
_cell.length_b   1.000
_cell.length_c   1.000
_cell.angle_alpha   90.00
_cell.angle_beta   90.00
_cell.angle_gamma   90.00
#
_symmetry.space_group_name_H-M   'P 1'
#
loop_
_entity.id
_entity.type
_entity.pdbx_description
1 polymer ?
#
loop_
_entity_poly.entity_id
_entity_poly.type
_entity_poly.pdbx_seq_one_letter_code
_entity_poly.pdbx_strand_id
1 'polypeptide(L)'
;TALLRAKATAHKVASGLSGDEKLGAEALARALDAPLNQIATNAGIEGQVVINRVLKNDSPTFGYDALNDDYCDLVERGVIDPAKVTKSALVNAASVSSMLLTTSCAIADVESDDDE
;
A
#
# COMPACT_ATOMS: atom_id res chain seq x y z
N THR A 1 1.36 4.48 6.81
CA THR A 1 2.16 5.71 6.59
C THR A 1 3.48 5.40 5.87
N ALA A 2 4.32 4.43 6.31
CA ALA A 2 5.64 4.18 5.72
C ALA A 2 5.59 3.87 4.22
N LEU A 3 4.69 3.00 3.76
CA LEU A 3 4.50 2.68 2.33
C LEU A 3 4.08 3.91 1.53
N LEU A 4 3.16 4.71 2.06
CA LEU A 4 2.73 5.95 1.41
C LEU A 4 3.91 6.92 1.20
N ARG A 5 4.79 7.07 2.17
CA ARG A 5 5.98 7.93 2.05
C ARG A 5 7.03 7.37 1.08
N ALA A 6 7.10 6.05 0.93
CA ALA A 6 7.97 5.40 -0.07
C ALA A 6 7.54 5.72 -1.52
N LYS A 7 6.31 6.19 -1.74
CA LYS A 7 5.77 6.54 -3.06
C LYS A 7 6.65 7.56 -3.81
N ALA A 8 7.16 8.56 -3.12
CA ALA A 8 8.05 9.55 -3.74
C ALA A 8 9.33 8.91 -4.31
N THR A 9 9.90 7.93 -3.59
CA THR A 9 11.06 7.17 -4.07
C THR A 9 10.69 6.28 -5.26
N ALA A 10 9.52 5.63 -5.23
CA ALA A 10 9.03 4.83 -6.36
C ALA A 10 8.85 5.68 -7.63
N HIS A 11 8.27 6.87 -7.53
CA HIS A 11 8.17 7.81 -8.65
C HIS A 11 9.53 8.27 -9.16
N LYS A 12 10.50 8.52 -8.27
CA LYS A 12 11.87 8.89 -8.66
C LYS A 12 12.55 7.77 -9.44
N VAL A 13 12.36 6.51 -9.03
CA VAL A 13 12.86 5.35 -9.79
C VAL A 13 12.16 5.26 -11.14
N ALA A 14 10.83 5.37 -11.19
CA ALA A 14 10.06 5.33 -12.43
C ALA A 14 10.49 6.40 -13.45
N SER A 15 10.88 7.59 -12.98
CA SER A 15 11.33 8.68 -13.88
C SER A 15 12.66 8.39 -14.60
N GLY A 16 13.46 7.46 -14.07
CA GLY A 16 14.71 7.00 -14.69
C GLY A 16 14.53 5.81 -15.64
N LEU A 17 13.31 5.26 -15.74
CA LEU A 17 12.97 4.10 -16.56
C LEU A 17 12.20 4.52 -17.82
N SER A 18 12.11 3.60 -18.79
CA SER A 18 11.35 3.81 -20.03
C SER A 18 10.52 2.56 -20.38
N GLY A 19 9.53 2.73 -21.30
CA GLY A 19 8.71 1.62 -21.77
C GLY A 19 7.95 0.90 -20.64
N ASP A 20 7.89 -0.42 -20.73
CA ASP A 20 7.13 -1.26 -19.82
C ASP A 20 7.68 -1.26 -18.39
N GLU A 21 9.00 -1.11 -18.22
CA GLU A 21 9.62 -0.98 -16.89
C GLU A 21 9.11 0.25 -16.13
N LYS A 22 8.96 1.37 -16.84
CA LYS A 22 8.38 2.58 -16.27
C LYS A 22 6.93 2.37 -15.86
N LEU A 23 6.12 1.72 -16.71
CA LEU A 23 4.72 1.41 -16.41
C LEU A 23 4.60 0.52 -15.16
N GLY A 24 5.44 -0.50 -15.03
CA GLY A 24 5.49 -1.35 -13.84
C GLY A 24 5.84 -0.58 -12.57
N ALA A 25 6.84 0.30 -12.62
CA ALA A 25 7.24 1.13 -11.49
C ALA A 25 6.15 2.14 -11.10
N GLU A 26 5.45 2.73 -12.06
CA GLU A 26 4.31 3.62 -11.81
C GLU A 26 3.11 2.87 -11.22
N ALA A 27 2.83 1.64 -11.68
CA ALA A 27 1.79 0.79 -11.10
C ALA A 27 2.09 0.50 -9.62
N LEU A 28 3.34 0.13 -9.29
CA LEU A 28 3.77 -0.05 -7.91
C LEU A 28 3.58 1.23 -7.09
N ALA A 29 3.99 2.38 -7.60
CA ALA A 29 3.85 3.66 -6.90
C ALA A 29 2.38 3.98 -6.56
N ARG A 30 1.43 3.65 -7.43
CA ARG A 30 -0.02 3.80 -7.16
C ARG A 30 -0.50 2.80 -6.11
N ALA A 31 -0.02 1.55 -6.16
CA ALA A 31 -0.42 0.53 -5.20
C ALA A 31 -0.01 0.84 -3.76
N LEU A 32 1.02 1.68 -3.53
CA LEU A 32 1.47 2.07 -2.21
C LEU A 32 0.45 2.89 -1.41
N ASP A 33 -0.56 3.46 -2.05
CA ASP A 33 -1.67 4.16 -1.40
C ASP A 33 -2.69 3.17 -0.79
N ALA A 34 -2.82 1.98 -1.37
CA ALA A 34 -3.89 1.05 -1.08
C ALA A 34 -3.99 0.64 0.41
N PRO A 35 -2.91 0.33 1.13
CA PRO A 35 -3.02 -0.07 2.53
C PRO A 35 -3.61 1.02 3.42
N LEU A 36 -3.17 2.28 3.27
CA LEU A 36 -3.73 3.38 4.07
C LEU A 36 -5.16 3.71 3.65
N ASN A 37 -5.45 3.65 2.34
CA ASN A 37 -6.80 3.82 1.82
C ASN A 37 -7.75 2.80 2.44
N GLN A 38 -7.36 1.51 2.48
CA GLN A 38 -8.18 0.45 3.04
C GLN A 38 -8.41 0.62 4.55
N ILE A 39 -7.38 1.00 5.31
CA ILE A 39 -7.50 1.28 6.75
C ILE A 39 -8.51 2.42 6.98
N ALA A 40 -8.42 3.51 6.24
CA ALA A 40 -9.34 4.64 6.35
C ALA A 40 -10.79 4.24 5.97
N THR A 41 -10.94 3.50 4.87
CA THR A 41 -12.25 3.00 4.42
C THR A 41 -12.89 2.07 5.45
N ASN A 42 -12.12 1.19 6.07
CA ASN A 42 -12.61 0.31 7.14
C ASN A 42 -13.04 1.10 8.40
N ALA A 43 -12.44 2.26 8.62
CA ALA A 43 -12.85 3.21 9.67
C ALA A 43 -14.03 4.11 9.25
N GLY A 44 -14.59 3.91 8.06
CA GLY A 44 -15.72 4.70 7.55
C GLY A 44 -15.34 6.07 6.99
N ILE A 45 -14.05 6.30 6.68
CA ILE A 45 -13.54 7.59 6.20
C ILE A 45 -13.03 7.46 4.77
N GLU A 46 -13.21 8.54 4.00
CA GLU A 46 -12.70 8.62 2.63
C GLU A 46 -11.16 8.59 2.60
N GLY A 47 -10.59 7.49 2.10
CA GLY A 47 -9.16 7.23 2.15
C GLY A 47 -8.31 8.27 1.44
N GLN A 48 -8.80 8.87 0.33
CA GLN A 48 -8.06 9.91 -0.38
C GLN A 48 -7.89 11.19 0.44
N VAL A 49 -8.86 11.50 1.28
CA VAL A 49 -8.77 12.64 2.22
C VAL A 49 -7.65 12.40 3.23
N VAL A 50 -7.60 11.18 3.79
CA VAL A 50 -6.56 10.77 4.74
C VAL A 50 -5.17 10.82 4.09
N ILE A 51 -5.02 10.20 2.90
CA ILE A 51 -3.77 10.18 2.14
C ILE A 51 -3.25 11.60 1.88
N ASN A 52 -4.12 12.47 1.36
CA ASN A 52 -3.75 13.86 1.06
C ASN A 52 -3.33 14.64 2.31
N ARG A 53 -4.00 14.40 3.44
CA ARG A 53 -3.67 15.07 4.71
C ARG A 53 -2.32 14.59 5.26
N VAL A 54 -2.04 13.29 5.20
CA VAL A 54 -0.76 12.73 5.63
C VAL A 54 0.39 13.21 4.73
N LEU A 55 0.19 13.31 3.41
CA LEU A 55 1.22 13.78 2.48
C LEU A 55 1.53 15.27 2.59
N LYS A 56 0.60 16.09 3.08
CA LYS A 56 0.82 17.53 3.31
C LYS A 56 1.73 17.82 4.50
N ASN A 57 1.91 16.86 5.38
CA ASN A 57 2.77 17.02 6.56
C ASN A 57 4.15 16.39 6.28
N ASP A 58 5.21 17.15 6.47
CA ASP A 58 6.58 16.73 6.17
C ASP A 58 7.18 15.78 7.24
N SER A 59 6.55 15.67 8.42
CA SER A 59 7.04 14.75 9.47
C SER A 59 6.92 13.30 8.99
N PRO A 60 7.99 12.50 9.04
CA PRO A 60 7.98 11.11 8.61
C PRO A 60 7.12 10.20 9.49
N THR A 61 6.86 10.60 10.71
CA THR A 61 6.10 9.85 11.73
C THR A 61 4.62 10.26 11.79
N PHE A 62 4.28 11.39 11.17
CA PHE A 62 2.89 11.86 11.13
C PHE A 62 2.01 10.94 10.29
N GLY A 63 0.88 10.52 10.84
CA GLY A 63 -0.06 9.64 10.19
C GLY A 63 -1.47 9.75 10.76
N TYR A 64 -2.32 8.82 10.34
CA TYR A 64 -3.70 8.70 10.76
C TYR A 64 -3.85 7.50 11.71
N ASP A 65 -4.38 7.73 12.89
CA ASP A 65 -4.78 6.73 13.89
C ASP A 65 -6.27 6.41 13.71
N ALA A 66 -6.55 5.29 13.07
CA ALA A 66 -7.90 4.86 12.74
C ALA A 66 -8.73 4.44 13.98
N LEU A 67 -8.07 4.08 15.08
CA LEU A 67 -8.76 3.70 16.32
C LEU A 67 -9.38 4.92 17.01
N ASN A 68 -8.65 6.04 17.02
CA ASN A 68 -9.06 7.26 17.71
C ASN A 68 -9.61 8.33 16.74
N ASP A 69 -9.66 8.04 15.44
CA ASP A 69 -10.04 8.98 14.38
C ASP A 69 -9.26 10.30 14.44
N ASP A 70 -7.94 10.22 14.60
CA ASP A 70 -7.09 11.37 14.83
C ASP A 70 -5.81 11.33 13.99
N TYR A 71 -5.21 12.51 13.79
CA TYR A 71 -3.94 12.67 13.08
C TYR A 71 -2.85 13.07 14.08
N CYS A 72 -1.86 12.20 14.22
CA CYS A 72 -0.83 12.37 15.26
C CYS A 72 0.53 11.84 14.80
N ASP A 73 1.52 12.00 15.66
CA ASP A 73 2.77 11.25 15.56
C ASP A 73 2.53 9.80 15.98
N LEU A 74 2.61 8.88 14.99
CA LEU A 74 2.32 7.46 15.21
C LEU A 74 3.37 6.77 16.07
N VAL A 75 4.61 7.29 16.08
CA VAL A 75 5.69 6.73 16.92
C VAL A 75 5.44 7.09 18.38
N GLU A 76 5.10 8.35 18.67
CA GLU A 76 4.74 8.77 20.02
C GLU A 76 3.49 8.06 20.54
N ARG A 77 2.54 7.79 19.65
CA ARG A 77 1.30 7.07 19.98
C ARG A 77 1.50 5.56 20.13
N GLY A 78 2.66 5.02 19.73
CA GLY A 78 2.94 3.57 19.75
C GLY A 78 2.27 2.78 18.63
N VAL A 79 1.74 3.44 17.60
CA VAL A 79 1.10 2.82 16.43
C VAL A 79 2.15 2.59 15.35
N ILE A 80 2.95 1.56 15.53
CA ILE A 80 4.10 1.25 14.69
C ILE A 80 4.19 -0.23 14.35
N ASP A 81 4.70 -0.52 13.16
CA ASP A 81 5.09 -1.85 12.72
C ASP A 81 6.61 -1.94 12.54
N PRO A 82 7.22 -3.12 12.78
CA PRO A 82 8.62 -3.33 12.43
C PRO A 82 8.86 -3.11 10.94
N ALA A 83 9.89 -2.34 10.59
CA ALA A 83 10.22 -2.04 9.19
C ALA A 83 10.44 -3.31 8.33
N LYS A 84 10.97 -4.39 8.95
CA LYS A 84 11.15 -5.68 8.27
C LYS A 84 9.82 -6.28 7.81
N VAL A 85 8.76 -6.18 8.62
CA VAL A 85 7.41 -6.69 8.28
C VAL A 85 6.86 -5.95 7.06
N THR A 86 6.85 -4.62 7.09
CA THR A 86 6.37 -3.78 6.00
C THR A 86 7.15 -4.02 4.70
N LYS A 87 8.48 -4.13 4.80
CA LYS A 87 9.34 -4.41 3.65
C LYS A 87 9.08 -5.80 3.07
N SER A 88 8.99 -6.82 3.91
CA SER A 88 8.71 -8.20 3.45
C SER A 88 7.34 -8.32 2.80
N ALA A 89 6.32 -7.67 3.35
CA ALA A 89 4.98 -7.63 2.77
C ALA A 89 5.01 -7.04 1.35
N LEU A 90 5.71 -5.92 1.14
CA LEU A 90 5.82 -5.30 -0.18
C LEU A 90 6.57 -6.19 -1.18
N VAL A 91 7.69 -6.79 -0.77
CA VAL A 91 8.48 -7.68 -1.63
C VAL A 91 7.67 -8.92 -2.03
N ASN A 92 6.96 -9.53 -1.09
CA ASN A 92 6.15 -10.70 -1.36
C ASN A 92 4.95 -10.36 -2.27
N ALA A 93 4.28 -9.23 -2.02
CA ALA A 93 3.19 -8.77 -2.88
C ALA A 93 3.66 -8.52 -4.32
N ALA A 94 4.81 -7.86 -4.50
CA ALA A 94 5.39 -7.63 -5.82
C ALA A 94 5.75 -8.95 -6.53
N SER A 95 6.30 -9.93 -5.81
CA SER A 95 6.65 -11.25 -6.34
C SER A 95 5.42 -12.00 -6.85
N VAL A 96 4.36 -12.07 -6.05
CA VAL A 96 3.10 -12.73 -6.44
C VAL A 96 2.43 -12.00 -7.61
N SER A 97 2.42 -10.67 -7.59
CA SER A 97 1.85 -9.87 -8.69
C SER A 97 2.60 -10.10 -10.01
N SER A 98 3.93 -10.20 -9.97
CA SER A 98 4.74 -10.50 -11.15
C SER A 98 4.43 -11.89 -11.71
N MET A 99 4.21 -12.86 -10.84
CA MET A 99 3.82 -14.23 -11.25
C MET A 99 2.44 -14.22 -11.92
N LEU A 100 1.47 -13.51 -11.35
CA LEU A 100 0.12 -13.37 -11.93
C LEU A 100 0.17 -12.70 -13.31
N LEU A 101 0.95 -11.63 -13.47
CA LEU A 101 1.10 -10.92 -14.74
C LEU A 101 1.69 -11.76 -15.86
N THR A 102 2.52 -12.75 -15.53
CA THR A 102 3.13 -13.67 -16.51
C THR A 102 2.35 -14.96 -16.72
N THR A 103 1.26 -15.17 -15.98
CA THR A 103 0.43 -16.38 -16.06
C THR A 103 -0.56 -16.28 -17.22
N SER A 104 -0.60 -17.32 -18.06
CA SER A 104 -1.53 -17.42 -19.19
C SER A 104 -2.84 -18.10 -18.82
N CYS A 105 -2.85 -18.93 -17.78
CA CYS A 105 -4.02 -19.68 -17.32
C CYS A 105 -3.91 -19.94 -15.81
N ALA A 106 -5.03 -19.93 -15.12
CA ALA A 106 -5.14 -20.37 -13.73
C ALA A 106 -6.17 -21.51 -13.64
N ILE A 107 -5.83 -22.57 -12.89
CA ILE A 107 -6.72 -23.70 -12.61
C ILE A 107 -7.04 -23.64 -11.13
N ALA A 108 -8.33 -23.61 -10.80
CA ALA A 108 -8.81 -23.60 -9.42
C ALA A 108 -9.97 -24.57 -9.26
N ASP A 109 -10.09 -25.15 -8.08
CA ASP A 109 -11.27 -25.93 -7.73
C ASP A 109 -12.47 -24.98 -7.56
N VAL A 110 -13.62 -25.40 -8.08
CA VAL A 110 -14.89 -24.72 -7.87
C VAL A 110 -15.53 -25.37 -6.65
N GLU A 111 -15.74 -24.59 -5.58
CA GLU A 111 -16.56 -25.05 -4.46
C GLU A 111 -17.98 -25.33 -4.98
N SER A 112 -18.46 -26.56 -4.86
CA SER A 112 -19.84 -26.92 -5.12
C SER A 112 -20.70 -26.52 -3.94
N ASP A 113 -21.80 -25.80 -4.18
CA ASP A 113 -22.78 -25.38 -3.16
C ASP A 113 -23.58 -26.56 -2.54
N ASP A 114 -23.07 -27.80 -2.65
CA ASP A 114 -23.79 -29.02 -2.28
C ASP A 114 -23.59 -29.47 -0.82
N ASP A 115 -22.98 -28.67 0.05
CA ASP A 115 -22.78 -28.99 1.47
C ASP A 115 -23.59 -28.04 2.42
N GLU A 116 -24.91 -27.91 2.17
CA GLU A 116 -25.87 -27.45 3.18
C GLU A 116 -26.87 -28.56 3.55
#